data_e2810b01dadb0a6d323d5a7f31c0a8d6
#
_entry.id   e2810b01dadb0a6d323d5a7f31c0a8d6
#
_cell.length_a   1.000
_cell.length_b   1.000
_cell.length_c   1.000
_cell.angle_alpha   90.00
_cell.angle_beta   90.00
_cell.angle_gamma   90.00
#
_symmetry.space_group_name_H-M   'P 1'
#
loop_
_entity.id
_entity.type
_entity.pdbx_description
1 polymer ?
#
loop_
_entity_poly.entity_id
_entity_poly.type
_entity_poly.pdbx_seq_one_letter_code
_entity_poly.pdbx_strand_id
1 'polypeptide(L)'
;DVAANIHVGDEIEAVVVRVNDGEGTITLSKKRVDQLKGWETVEKAYEEHTVVEGVIVEENRGGVVATAHGVRVFIPASQTGVPKDQPMSQLVKTKQSFYITEINRQRKRVVGSIREIQREARKAAAEQIWNTIEIGNEYDGTVKSLTSYGAFVDIGGVDGMVHISELSWGRIKHPSEVVSVGDKVKVFVIGLDKENKKISLGYKREEDNPWNVFKSKYDIGSVAEVKILKFMPFGAFAEIVPGVDGLIHISQIADHRIAKPEDELEVGQVVEAKIIDINDEKKKVSLSIRALLEDEED
;
A
#
# COMPACT_ATOMS: atom_id res chain seq x y z
N ASP A 1 20.19 -10.51 40.06
CA ASP A 1 21.46 -10.53 40.81
C ASP A 1 21.62 -9.19 41.50
N VAL A 2 21.60 -9.18 42.86
CA VAL A 2 21.65 -7.94 43.68
C VAL A 2 22.98 -7.20 43.47
N ALA A 3 24.05 -7.96 43.31
CA ALA A 3 25.40 -7.44 43.13
C ALA A 3 25.64 -6.70 41.80
N ALA A 4 24.77 -6.88 40.83
CA ALA A 4 24.87 -6.20 39.53
C ALA A 4 24.29 -4.78 39.53
N ASN A 5 23.47 -4.43 40.54
CA ASN A 5 22.72 -3.18 40.59
C ASN A 5 22.97 -2.30 41.82
N ILE A 6 23.72 -2.77 42.82
CA ILE A 6 23.97 -2.03 44.07
C ILE A 6 25.38 -2.31 44.52
N HIS A 7 26.15 -1.24 44.81
CA HIS A 7 27.51 -1.30 45.28
C HIS A 7 27.61 -0.71 46.69
N VAL A 8 28.61 -1.14 47.43
CA VAL A 8 28.89 -0.57 48.77
C VAL A 8 29.27 0.90 48.64
N GLY A 9 28.49 1.76 49.31
CA GLY A 9 28.64 3.21 49.25
C GLY A 9 27.59 3.93 48.42
N ASP A 10 26.71 3.19 47.72
CA ASP A 10 25.61 3.78 46.97
C ASP A 10 24.53 4.32 47.92
N GLU A 11 24.05 5.54 47.65
CA GLU A 11 22.85 6.08 48.29
C GLU A 11 21.62 5.53 47.62
N ILE A 12 20.78 4.81 48.37
CA ILE A 12 19.57 4.21 47.86
C ILE A 12 18.34 4.62 48.68
N GLU A 13 17.23 4.86 48.03
CA GLU A 13 15.94 5.03 48.68
C GLU A 13 15.28 3.65 48.85
N ALA A 14 14.79 3.37 50.04
CA ALA A 14 14.11 2.13 50.35
C ALA A 14 12.95 2.36 51.33
N VAL A 15 11.89 1.59 51.16
CA VAL A 15 10.75 1.58 52.11
C VAL A 15 11.00 0.57 53.21
N VAL A 16 10.79 0.99 54.44
CA VAL A 16 10.81 0.09 55.61
C VAL A 16 9.59 -0.84 55.53
N VAL A 17 9.83 -2.11 55.36
CA VAL A 17 8.79 -3.13 55.23
C VAL A 17 8.40 -3.68 56.59
N ARG A 18 9.36 -3.90 57.43
CA ARG A 18 9.21 -4.47 58.77
C ARG A 18 10.31 -4.02 59.68
N VAL A 19 9.95 -3.65 60.86
CA VAL A 19 10.85 -3.40 61.99
C VAL A 19 10.75 -4.59 62.92
N ASN A 20 11.89 -5.24 63.22
CA ASN A 20 11.91 -6.35 64.15
C ASN A 20 12.46 -5.85 65.49
N ASP A 21 11.56 -5.69 66.46
CA ASP A 21 11.88 -5.10 67.75
C ASP A 21 12.73 -5.99 68.66
N GLY A 22 13.05 -7.24 68.27
CA GLY A 22 13.79 -8.18 69.07
C GLY A 22 15.28 -8.28 68.78
N GLU A 23 15.72 -7.95 67.55
CA GLU A 23 17.12 -8.11 67.10
C GLU A 23 17.70 -6.85 66.39
N GLY A 24 16.95 -5.77 66.40
CA GLY A 24 17.40 -4.48 65.81
C GLY A 24 17.57 -4.49 64.30
N THR A 25 16.99 -5.49 63.60
CA THR A 25 17.07 -5.58 62.13
C THR A 25 15.86 -4.93 61.49
N ILE A 26 16.12 -4.10 60.48
CA ILE A 26 15.10 -3.43 59.69
C ILE A 26 15.11 -4.03 58.29
N THR A 27 13.95 -4.53 57.83
CA THR A 27 13.80 -5.02 56.45
C THR A 27 13.42 -3.86 55.55
N LEU A 28 14.27 -3.59 54.59
CA LEU A 28 14.06 -2.54 53.57
C LEU A 28 13.72 -3.15 52.22
N SER A 29 12.93 -2.43 51.43
CA SER A 29 12.62 -2.83 50.07
C SER A 29 12.78 -1.66 49.09
N LYS A 30 13.81 -1.74 48.26
CA LYS A 30 14.02 -0.83 47.15
C LYS A 30 12.94 -1.06 46.07
N LYS A 31 12.60 -2.32 45.82
CA LYS A 31 11.57 -2.68 44.82
C LYS A 31 10.21 -2.02 45.06
N ARG A 32 9.83 -1.77 46.32
CA ARG A 32 8.60 -1.04 46.65
C ARG A 32 8.67 0.44 46.31
N VAL A 33 9.86 1.07 46.51
CA VAL A 33 10.07 2.46 46.09
C VAL A 33 10.01 2.59 44.59
N ASP A 34 10.70 1.71 43.87
CA ASP A 34 10.72 1.72 42.42
C ASP A 34 9.32 1.52 41.83
N GLN A 35 8.52 0.66 42.46
CA GLN A 35 7.09 0.48 42.08
C GLN A 35 6.25 1.73 42.34
N LEU A 36 6.43 2.42 43.48
CA LEU A 36 5.70 3.64 43.80
C LEU A 36 6.06 4.76 42.81
N LYS A 37 7.35 4.97 42.54
CA LYS A 37 7.83 5.93 41.57
C LYS A 37 7.33 5.58 40.15
N GLY A 38 7.33 4.29 39.81
CA GLY A 38 6.78 3.80 38.55
C GLY A 38 5.27 4.13 38.39
N TRP A 39 4.47 3.94 39.44
CA TRP A 39 3.07 4.31 39.44
C TRP A 39 2.86 5.81 39.27
N GLU A 40 3.62 6.65 39.99
CA GLU A 40 3.59 8.13 39.86
C GLU A 40 3.94 8.56 38.44
N THR A 41 4.92 7.91 37.80
CA THR A 41 5.31 8.21 36.43
C THR A 41 4.20 7.83 35.45
N VAL A 42 3.57 6.68 35.64
CA VAL A 42 2.46 6.21 34.80
C VAL A 42 1.20 7.10 35.00
N GLU A 43 0.91 7.53 36.23
CA GLU A 43 -0.20 8.46 36.53
C GLU A 43 0.03 9.82 35.86
N LYS A 44 1.23 10.39 35.95
CA LYS A 44 1.59 11.63 35.25
C LYS A 44 1.45 11.48 33.73
N ALA A 45 1.93 10.37 33.18
CA ALA A 45 1.82 10.10 31.78
C ALA A 45 0.35 10.01 31.31
N TYR A 46 -0.55 9.51 32.16
CA TYR A 46 -1.98 9.51 31.91
C TYR A 46 -2.57 10.92 31.94
N GLU A 47 -2.26 11.72 32.96
CA GLU A 47 -2.75 13.08 33.13
C GLU A 47 -2.26 14.03 32.03
N GLU A 48 -0.99 13.93 31.67
CA GLU A 48 -0.32 14.76 30.66
C GLU A 48 -0.49 14.21 29.23
N HIS A 49 -1.13 13.04 29.09
CA HIS A 49 -1.31 12.35 27.81
C HIS A 49 0.01 12.14 27.06
N THR A 50 1.04 11.72 27.79
CA THR A 50 2.39 11.50 27.26
C THR A 50 2.63 10.04 26.92
N VAL A 51 3.56 9.83 25.98
CA VAL A 51 3.95 8.49 25.53
C VAL A 51 4.77 7.79 26.59
N VAL A 52 4.42 6.55 26.89
CA VAL A 52 5.17 5.66 27.79
C VAL A 52 5.81 4.55 26.97
N GLU A 53 7.08 4.26 27.26
CA GLU A 53 7.78 3.12 26.67
C GLU A 53 7.80 1.94 27.63
N GLY A 54 7.53 0.77 27.10
CA GLY A 54 7.57 -0.47 27.85
C GLY A 54 7.92 -1.68 27.00
N VAL A 55 8.28 -2.77 27.66
CA VAL A 55 8.57 -4.04 27.00
C VAL A 55 7.36 -4.96 27.16
N ILE A 56 6.91 -5.54 26.06
CA ILE A 56 5.83 -6.52 26.09
C ILE A 56 6.39 -7.86 26.59
N VAL A 57 5.85 -8.32 27.71
CA VAL A 57 6.35 -9.52 28.42
C VAL A 57 5.55 -10.77 28.15
N GLU A 58 4.26 -10.65 27.95
CA GLU A 58 3.37 -11.79 27.74
C GLU A 58 2.18 -11.46 26.84
N GLU A 59 1.64 -12.49 26.20
CA GLU A 59 0.42 -12.45 25.43
C GLU A 59 -0.69 -13.19 26.18
N ASN A 60 -1.89 -12.59 26.20
CA ASN A 60 -3.10 -13.17 26.79
C ASN A 60 -4.22 -13.24 25.74
N ARG A 61 -5.28 -14.02 26.02
CA ARG A 61 -6.44 -14.14 25.10
C ARG A 61 -7.10 -12.81 24.73
N GLY A 62 -6.99 -11.79 25.58
CA GLY A 62 -7.62 -10.49 25.38
C GLY A 62 -6.66 -9.39 24.89
N GLY A 63 -5.37 -9.67 24.76
CA GLY A 63 -4.36 -8.65 24.41
C GLY A 63 -2.96 -9.02 24.89
N VAL A 64 -2.12 -8.02 25.05
CA VAL A 64 -0.73 -8.18 25.53
C VAL A 64 -0.52 -7.42 26.83
N VAL A 65 0.48 -7.84 27.59
CA VAL A 65 0.91 -7.13 28.81
C VAL A 65 2.31 -6.59 28.61
N ALA A 66 2.44 -5.26 28.79
CA ALA A 66 3.69 -4.57 28.81
C ALA A 66 4.14 -4.27 30.25
N THR A 67 5.43 -4.13 30.44
CA THR A 67 6.01 -3.62 31.68
C THR A 67 6.68 -2.28 31.40
N ALA A 68 6.20 -1.22 32.04
CA ALA A 68 6.75 0.13 31.97
C ALA A 68 7.00 0.65 33.39
N HIS A 69 8.21 1.09 33.67
CA HIS A 69 8.61 1.59 34.99
C HIS A 69 8.26 0.64 36.14
N GLY A 70 8.31 -0.69 35.90
CA GLY A 70 7.96 -1.70 36.90
C GLY A 70 6.43 -1.90 37.11
N VAL A 71 5.60 -1.19 36.36
CA VAL A 71 4.13 -1.33 36.36
C VAL A 71 3.67 -2.18 35.18
N ARG A 72 2.74 -3.09 35.44
CA ARG A 72 2.14 -3.90 34.39
C ARG A 72 1.00 -3.13 33.71
N VAL A 73 1.09 -2.98 32.41
CA VAL A 73 0.13 -2.30 31.57
C VAL A 73 -0.52 -3.32 30.65
N PHE A 74 -1.81 -3.45 30.70
CA PHE A 74 -2.57 -4.31 29.79
C PHE A 74 -2.94 -3.52 28.53
N ILE A 75 -2.65 -4.08 27.36
CA ILE A 75 -3.00 -3.51 26.08
C ILE A 75 -3.99 -4.47 25.39
N PRO A 76 -5.28 -4.11 25.31
CA PRO A 76 -6.28 -4.95 24.66
C PRO A 76 -5.90 -5.26 23.19
N ALA A 77 -6.31 -6.41 22.69
CA ALA A 77 -6.04 -6.84 21.31
C ALA A 77 -6.46 -5.77 20.26
N SER A 78 -7.59 -5.10 20.49
CA SER A 78 -8.07 -4.01 19.64
C SER A 78 -7.19 -2.75 19.68
N GLN A 79 -6.33 -2.62 20.67
CA GLN A 79 -5.45 -1.47 20.92
C GLN A 79 -3.96 -1.75 20.66
N THR A 80 -3.61 -2.96 20.24
CA THR A 80 -2.24 -3.34 19.88
C THR A 80 -1.78 -2.74 18.54
N GLY A 81 -2.71 -2.36 17.67
CA GLY A 81 -2.40 -1.90 16.31
C GLY A 81 -2.03 -3.02 15.33
N VAL A 82 -1.99 -4.27 15.78
CA VAL A 82 -1.73 -5.44 14.94
C VAL A 82 -3.01 -5.83 14.19
N PRO A 83 -2.94 -6.10 12.88
CA PRO A 83 -4.07 -6.64 12.12
C PRO A 83 -4.55 -7.98 12.71
N LYS A 84 -5.86 -8.24 12.59
CA LYS A 84 -6.47 -9.49 13.13
C LYS A 84 -5.89 -10.77 12.54
N ASP A 85 -5.31 -10.67 11.35
CA ASP A 85 -4.72 -11.80 10.61
C ASP A 85 -3.28 -12.12 11.04
N GLN A 86 -2.70 -11.28 11.92
CA GLN A 86 -1.34 -11.48 12.41
C GLN A 86 -1.33 -11.84 13.90
N PRO A 87 -0.45 -12.76 14.32
CA PRO A 87 -0.35 -13.15 15.71
C PRO A 87 0.24 -12.00 16.56
N MET A 88 -0.36 -11.74 17.72
CA MET A 88 0.14 -10.75 18.68
C MET A 88 1.46 -11.17 19.33
N SER A 89 1.82 -12.45 19.25
CA SER A 89 3.08 -13.00 19.76
C SER A 89 4.34 -12.33 19.18
N GLN A 90 4.24 -11.76 17.97
CA GLN A 90 5.33 -10.99 17.37
C GLN A 90 5.73 -9.75 18.18
N LEU A 91 4.84 -9.22 19.00
CA LEU A 91 5.11 -8.10 19.88
C LEU A 91 5.81 -8.51 21.17
N VAL A 92 5.76 -9.77 21.56
CA VAL A 92 6.36 -10.27 22.81
C VAL A 92 7.88 -10.10 22.76
N LYS A 93 8.46 -9.58 23.85
CA LYS A 93 9.88 -9.21 23.99
C LYS A 93 10.31 -8.00 23.14
N THR A 94 9.38 -7.27 22.53
CA THR A 94 9.68 -6.01 21.84
C THR A 94 9.44 -4.81 22.76
N LYS A 95 10.23 -3.75 22.56
CA LYS A 95 9.99 -2.46 23.19
C LYS A 95 8.95 -1.71 22.36
N GLN A 96 7.88 -1.30 23.00
CA GLN A 96 6.76 -0.59 22.36
C GLN A 96 6.45 0.70 23.12
N SER A 97 6.02 1.69 22.36
CA SER A 97 5.50 2.93 22.88
C SER A 97 3.98 2.89 22.88
N PHE A 98 3.35 3.37 23.92
CA PHE A 98 1.88 3.39 24.06
C PHE A 98 1.43 4.55 24.94
N TYR A 99 0.18 4.97 24.76
CA TYR A 99 -0.50 5.87 25.68
C TYR A 99 -1.20 5.09 26.77
N ILE A 100 -1.32 5.68 27.96
CA ILE A 100 -2.15 5.14 29.03
C ILE A 100 -3.56 5.67 28.82
N THR A 101 -4.53 4.76 28.70
CA THR A 101 -5.94 5.09 28.44
C THR A 101 -6.82 4.98 29.66
N GLU A 102 -6.45 4.12 30.62
CA GLU A 102 -7.20 3.92 31.86
C GLU A 102 -6.25 3.53 32.99
N ILE A 103 -6.46 4.11 34.16
CA ILE A 103 -5.77 3.74 35.41
C ILE A 103 -6.78 3.42 36.51
N ASN A 104 -6.62 2.25 37.10
CA ASN A 104 -7.36 1.88 38.32
C ASN A 104 -6.38 1.46 39.41
N ARG A 105 -6.05 2.41 40.30
CA ARG A 105 -5.09 2.21 41.39
C ARG A 105 -5.54 1.16 42.39
N GLN A 106 -6.86 1.11 42.69
CA GLN A 106 -7.40 0.16 43.66
C GLN A 106 -7.23 -1.30 43.19
N ARG A 107 -7.45 -1.52 41.88
CA ARG A 107 -7.31 -2.85 41.26
C ARG A 107 -5.92 -3.10 40.69
N LYS A 108 -4.99 -2.14 40.84
CA LYS A 108 -3.66 -2.16 40.24
C LYS A 108 -3.70 -2.49 38.75
N ARG A 109 -4.67 -1.93 38.06
CA ARG A 109 -4.91 -2.16 36.63
C ARG A 109 -4.61 -0.87 35.86
N VAL A 110 -3.73 -0.99 34.85
CA VAL A 110 -3.43 0.06 33.89
C VAL A 110 -3.69 -0.49 32.51
N VAL A 111 -4.39 0.29 31.67
CA VAL A 111 -4.68 -0.05 30.29
C VAL A 111 -3.96 0.93 29.39
N GLY A 112 -3.30 0.40 28.34
CA GLY A 112 -2.59 1.21 27.34
C GLY A 112 -3.08 0.95 25.93
N SER A 113 -2.68 1.83 25.01
CA SER A 113 -3.00 1.75 23.59
C SER A 113 -1.79 2.10 22.73
N ILE A 114 -1.34 1.15 21.90
CA ILE A 114 -0.34 1.36 20.86
C ILE A 114 -1.04 1.99 19.64
N ARG A 115 -2.26 1.56 19.36
CA ARG A 115 -3.04 2.02 18.21
C ARG A 115 -3.25 3.54 18.21
N GLU A 116 -3.32 4.15 19.38
CA GLU A 116 -3.52 5.60 19.51
C GLU A 116 -2.32 6.38 19.00
N ILE A 117 -1.10 5.93 19.30
CA ILE A 117 0.14 6.51 18.75
C ILE A 117 0.15 6.38 17.22
N GLN A 118 -0.17 5.20 16.70
CA GLN A 118 -0.23 4.97 15.26
C GLN A 118 -1.27 5.88 14.60
N ARG A 119 -2.42 6.10 15.26
CA ARG A 119 -3.48 7.00 14.79
C ARG A 119 -3.02 8.46 14.76
N GLU A 120 -2.33 8.93 15.81
CA GLU A 120 -1.80 10.29 15.85
C GLU A 120 -0.68 10.51 14.84
N ALA A 121 0.26 9.57 14.74
CA ALA A 121 1.32 9.62 13.74
C ALA A 121 0.75 9.66 12.32
N ARG A 122 -0.28 8.84 12.06
CA ARG A 122 -1.00 8.85 10.78
C ARG A 122 -1.72 10.17 10.52
N LYS A 123 -2.35 10.75 11.55
CA LYS A 123 -3.02 12.05 11.45
C LYS A 123 -2.03 13.17 11.14
N ALA A 124 -0.89 13.20 11.85
CA ALA A 124 0.18 14.17 11.59
C ALA A 124 0.76 14.02 10.18
N ALA A 125 1.02 12.78 9.74
CA ALA A 125 1.48 12.50 8.37
C ALA A 125 0.43 12.95 7.34
N ALA A 126 -0.86 12.69 7.60
CA ALA A 126 -1.94 13.14 6.74
C ALA A 126 -2.00 14.66 6.64
N GLU A 127 -1.86 15.39 7.75
CA GLU A 127 -1.84 16.86 7.74
C GLU A 127 -0.65 17.41 6.92
N GLN A 128 0.53 16.80 7.04
CA GLN A 128 1.69 17.18 6.22
C GLN A 128 1.42 16.96 4.73
N ILE A 129 0.86 15.82 4.35
CA ILE A 129 0.49 15.55 2.95
C ILE A 129 -0.51 16.58 2.46
N TRP A 130 -1.59 16.86 3.22
CA TRP A 130 -2.58 17.86 2.81
C TRP A 130 -2.03 19.27 2.64
N ASN A 131 -0.95 19.61 3.35
CA ASN A 131 -0.27 20.92 3.21
C ASN A 131 0.67 20.99 2.01
N THR A 132 1.21 19.87 1.58
CA THR A 132 2.25 19.80 0.52
C THR A 132 1.75 19.22 -0.79
N ILE A 133 0.54 18.61 -0.79
CA ILE A 133 0.01 17.93 -1.96
C ILE A 133 -0.41 18.91 -3.05
N GLU A 134 0.07 18.66 -4.26
CA GLU A 134 -0.26 19.40 -5.48
C GLU A 134 -0.58 18.42 -6.61
N ILE A 135 -1.36 18.90 -7.58
CA ILE A 135 -1.65 18.13 -8.79
C ILE A 135 -0.34 17.88 -9.55
N GLY A 136 -0.09 16.64 -9.95
CA GLY A 136 1.13 16.22 -10.62
C GLY A 136 2.20 15.61 -9.70
N ASN A 137 2.07 15.75 -8.37
CA ASN A 137 3.01 15.12 -7.44
C ASN A 137 2.87 13.59 -7.48
N GLU A 138 4.02 12.91 -7.45
CA GLU A 138 4.09 11.45 -7.36
C GLU A 138 4.26 10.99 -5.91
N TYR A 139 3.59 9.90 -5.57
CA TYR A 139 3.67 9.25 -4.26
C TYR A 139 3.80 7.74 -4.39
N ASP A 140 4.57 7.15 -3.50
CA ASP A 140 4.56 5.70 -3.30
C ASP A 140 3.41 5.36 -2.37
N GLY A 141 2.43 4.63 -2.86
CA GLY A 141 1.25 4.24 -2.12
C GLY A 141 1.13 2.73 -1.94
N THR A 142 0.24 2.34 -1.03
CA THR A 142 -0.12 0.93 -0.82
C THR A 142 -1.61 0.75 -1.06
N VAL A 143 -1.97 -0.23 -1.87
CA VAL A 143 -3.38 -0.55 -2.16
C VAL A 143 -4.05 -1.10 -0.90
N LYS A 144 -5.06 -0.40 -0.38
CA LYS A 144 -5.81 -0.79 0.82
C LYS A 144 -7.02 -1.64 0.53
N SER A 145 -7.77 -1.24 -0.49
CA SER A 145 -9.01 -1.91 -0.87
C SER A 145 -9.32 -1.70 -2.33
N LEU A 146 -10.06 -2.64 -2.89
CA LEU A 146 -10.52 -2.62 -4.27
C LEU A 146 -12.05 -2.57 -4.29
N THR A 147 -12.59 -1.72 -5.15
CA THR A 147 -14.02 -1.61 -5.43
C THR A 147 -14.28 -1.77 -6.91
N SER A 148 -15.52 -1.94 -7.32
CA SER A 148 -15.87 -2.10 -8.73
C SER A 148 -15.53 -0.90 -9.62
N TYR A 149 -15.36 0.28 -9.03
CA TYR A 149 -15.08 1.54 -9.74
C TYR A 149 -13.63 2.03 -9.57
N GLY A 150 -12.81 1.38 -8.74
CA GLY A 150 -11.41 1.78 -8.56
C GLY A 150 -10.72 1.14 -7.38
N ALA A 151 -9.49 1.56 -7.15
CA ALA A 151 -8.64 1.14 -6.04
C ALA A 151 -8.43 2.29 -5.06
N PHE A 152 -8.50 1.99 -3.76
CA PHE A 152 -8.10 2.93 -2.71
C PHE A 152 -6.64 2.69 -2.34
N VAL A 153 -5.84 3.74 -2.43
CA VAL A 153 -4.39 3.70 -2.19
C VAL A 153 -4.04 4.66 -1.06
N ASP A 154 -3.33 4.15 -0.06
CA ASP A 154 -2.77 4.96 1.04
C ASP A 154 -1.43 5.54 0.60
N ILE A 155 -1.33 6.85 0.55
CA ILE A 155 -0.13 7.60 0.16
C ILE A 155 0.67 8.15 1.35
N GLY A 156 0.56 7.50 2.51
CA GLY A 156 1.29 7.87 3.73
C GLY A 156 0.40 8.47 4.81
N GLY A 157 -0.82 7.97 4.97
CA GLY A 157 -1.80 8.39 5.97
C GLY A 157 -3.05 9.02 5.39
N VAL A 158 -3.06 9.31 4.10
CA VAL A 158 -4.21 9.79 3.33
C VAL A 158 -4.59 8.78 2.28
N ASP A 159 -5.87 8.48 2.17
CA ASP A 159 -6.40 7.56 1.19
C ASP A 159 -6.81 8.34 -0.07
N GLY A 160 -6.19 8.02 -1.21
CA GLY A 160 -6.59 8.49 -2.52
C GLY A 160 -7.29 7.39 -3.31
N MET A 161 -8.09 7.77 -4.29
CA MET A 161 -8.78 6.84 -5.17
C MET A 161 -8.16 6.86 -6.58
N VAL A 162 -7.80 5.69 -7.08
CA VAL A 162 -7.46 5.47 -8.48
C VAL A 162 -8.69 4.90 -9.16
N HIS A 163 -9.31 5.68 -10.04
CA HIS A 163 -10.47 5.22 -10.81
C HIS A 163 -10.07 4.07 -11.74
N ILE A 164 -10.99 3.16 -12.04
CA ILE A 164 -10.73 2.00 -12.90
C ILE A 164 -10.16 2.39 -14.27
N SER A 165 -10.57 3.54 -14.83
CA SER A 165 -10.03 4.09 -16.07
C SER A 165 -8.59 4.56 -15.96
N GLU A 166 -8.10 4.81 -14.76
CA GLU A 166 -6.73 5.27 -14.48
C GLU A 166 -5.79 4.13 -14.09
N LEU A 167 -6.29 2.91 -13.93
CA LEU A 167 -5.51 1.72 -13.62
C LEU A 167 -4.88 1.07 -14.84
N SER A 168 -5.55 1.14 -15.99
CA SER A 168 -5.07 0.50 -17.22
C SER A 168 -5.44 1.32 -18.44
N TRP A 169 -4.63 1.21 -19.50
CA TRP A 169 -4.92 1.71 -20.83
C TRP A 169 -5.91 0.81 -21.57
N GLY A 170 -5.96 -0.49 -21.23
CA GLY A 170 -6.92 -1.46 -21.74
C GLY A 170 -8.22 -1.46 -20.93
N ARG A 171 -9.26 -2.10 -21.50
CA ARG A 171 -10.54 -2.26 -20.82
C ARG A 171 -10.45 -3.39 -19.82
N ILE A 172 -10.55 -3.07 -18.53
CA ILE A 172 -10.60 -4.03 -17.42
C ILE A 172 -12.00 -4.07 -16.81
N LYS A 173 -12.39 -5.21 -16.27
CA LYS A 173 -13.69 -5.39 -15.63
C LYS A 173 -13.65 -5.07 -14.15
N HIS A 174 -12.50 -5.32 -13.51
CA HIS A 174 -12.30 -5.08 -12.09
C HIS A 174 -10.85 -4.68 -11.80
N PRO A 175 -10.59 -3.77 -10.84
CA PRO A 175 -9.24 -3.35 -10.47
C PRO A 175 -8.29 -4.48 -10.09
N SER A 176 -8.81 -5.61 -9.58
CA SER A 176 -8.01 -6.79 -9.22
C SER A 176 -7.28 -7.46 -10.39
N GLU A 177 -7.62 -7.10 -11.63
CA GLU A 177 -6.90 -7.57 -12.81
C GLU A 177 -5.53 -6.88 -12.99
N VAL A 178 -5.34 -5.73 -12.33
CA VAL A 178 -4.11 -4.92 -12.45
C VAL A 178 -3.36 -4.83 -11.14
N VAL A 179 -4.05 -4.67 -10.01
CA VAL A 179 -3.46 -4.48 -8.69
C VAL A 179 -4.16 -5.33 -7.64
N SER A 180 -3.43 -5.73 -6.60
CA SER A 180 -3.94 -6.49 -5.47
C SER A 180 -3.87 -5.68 -4.17
N VAL A 181 -4.71 -6.03 -3.19
CA VAL A 181 -4.63 -5.41 -1.85
C VAL A 181 -3.28 -5.72 -1.21
N GLY A 182 -2.60 -4.67 -0.75
CA GLY A 182 -1.25 -4.75 -0.18
C GLY A 182 -0.13 -4.42 -1.17
N ASP A 183 -0.41 -4.30 -2.47
CA ASP A 183 0.60 -3.93 -3.46
C ASP A 183 1.12 -2.50 -3.24
N LYS A 184 2.42 -2.33 -3.41
CA LYS A 184 3.05 -1.02 -3.45
C LYS A 184 3.00 -0.50 -4.89
N VAL A 185 2.38 0.66 -5.06
CA VAL A 185 2.15 1.27 -6.37
C VAL A 185 2.65 2.72 -6.37
N LYS A 186 3.22 3.15 -7.48
CA LYS A 186 3.51 4.57 -7.70
C LYS A 186 2.31 5.22 -8.34
N VAL A 187 1.81 6.26 -7.71
CA VAL A 187 0.64 7.01 -8.16
C VAL A 187 0.95 8.50 -8.21
N PHE A 188 0.25 9.22 -9.05
CA PHE A 188 0.36 10.67 -9.14
C PHE A 188 -1.00 11.33 -8.95
N VAL A 189 -0.99 12.56 -8.46
CA VAL A 189 -2.20 13.31 -8.15
C VAL A 189 -2.76 13.92 -9.42
N ILE A 190 -3.99 13.56 -9.80
CA ILE A 190 -4.72 14.13 -10.94
C ILE A 190 -5.81 15.10 -10.53
N GLY A 191 -6.29 15.02 -9.28
CA GLY A 191 -7.30 15.93 -8.77
C GLY A 191 -7.30 15.99 -7.26
N LEU A 192 -7.60 17.17 -6.71
CA LEU A 192 -7.66 17.46 -5.29
C LEU A 192 -8.99 18.14 -4.95
N ASP A 193 -9.70 17.56 -4.00
CA ASP A 193 -10.85 18.17 -3.33
C ASP A 193 -10.52 18.36 -1.86
N LYS A 194 -10.02 19.55 -1.51
CA LYS A 194 -9.61 19.88 -0.14
C LYS A 194 -10.79 20.01 0.82
N GLU A 195 -11.97 20.39 0.33
CA GLU A 195 -13.17 20.54 1.14
C GLU A 195 -13.70 19.19 1.59
N ASN A 196 -13.81 18.22 0.69
CA ASN A 196 -14.28 16.88 0.98
C ASN A 196 -13.16 15.89 1.34
N LYS A 197 -11.91 16.38 1.40
CA LYS A 197 -10.69 15.56 1.67
C LYS A 197 -10.60 14.33 0.76
N LYS A 198 -10.84 14.55 -0.55
CA LYS A 198 -10.74 13.51 -1.57
C LYS A 198 -9.56 13.78 -2.50
N ILE A 199 -8.80 12.73 -2.79
CA ILE A 199 -7.68 12.77 -3.72
C ILE A 199 -7.96 11.79 -4.83
N SER A 200 -7.93 12.29 -6.08
CA SER A 200 -8.00 11.47 -7.27
C SER A 200 -6.56 11.20 -7.73
N LEU A 201 -6.24 9.93 -7.85
CA LEU A 201 -4.92 9.44 -8.21
C LEU A 201 -4.94 8.80 -9.60
N GLY A 202 -3.84 8.95 -10.34
CA GLY A 202 -3.53 8.24 -11.56
C GLY A 202 -2.45 7.19 -11.31
N TYR A 203 -2.57 6.05 -11.96
CA TYR A 203 -1.60 4.95 -11.90
C TYR A 203 -0.90 4.76 -13.24
N LYS A 204 -1.65 4.85 -14.35
CA LYS A 204 -1.10 4.70 -15.69
C LYS A 204 -0.29 5.92 -16.10
N ARG A 205 0.94 5.70 -16.56
CA ARG A 205 1.81 6.76 -17.05
C ARG A 205 1.61 6.94 -18.56
N GLU A 206 1.76 8.17 -19.04
CA GLU A 206 1.71 8.42 -20.49
C GLU A 206 2.80 7.70 -21.27
N GLU A 207 3.94 7.43 -20.62
CA GLU A 207 5.05 6.66 -21.19
C GLU A 207 4.65 5.21 -21.51
N ASP A 208 3.77 4.63 -20.68
CA ASP A 208 3.23 3.27 -20.84
C ASP A 208 1.98 3.23 -21.74
N ASN A 209 1.61 4.37 -22.34
CA ASN A 209 0.49 4.44 -23.26
C ASN A 209 0.78 3.55 -24.47
N PRO A 210 -0.04 2.51 -24.74
CA PRO A 210 0.19 1.60 -25.87
C PRO A 210 0.38 2.34 -27.19
N TRP A 211 -0.30 3.46 -27.39
CA TRP A 211 -0.16 4.28 -28.57
C TRP A 211 1.21 4.94 -28.68
N ASN A 212 1.76 5.45 -27.59
CA ASN A 212 3.11 6.04 -27.55
C ASN A 212 4.18 4.96 -27.74
N VAL A 213 3.99 3.79 -27.12
CA VAL A 213 4.89 2.62 -27.33
C VAL A 213 4.86 2.18 -28.79
N PHE A 214 3.65 2.12 -29.40
CA PHE A 214 3.52 1.82 -30.82
C PHE A 214 4.30 2.84 -31.68
N LYS A 215 4.07 4.13 -31.49
CA LYS A 215 4.75 5.19 -32.26
C LYS A 215 6.26 5.22 -32.07
N SER A 216 6.77 4.80 -30.94
CA SER A 216 8.21 4.72 -30.69
C SER A 216 8.88 3.55 -31.44
N LYS A 217 8.10 2.53 -31.81
CA LYS A 217 8.60 1.32 -32.47
C LYS A 217 8.32 1.26 -33.97
N TYR A 218 7.24 1.86 -34.41
CA TYR A 218 6.73 1.72 -35.77
C TYR A 218 6.35 3.04 -36.40
N ASP A 219 6.81 3.25 -37.61
CA ASP A 219 6.43 4.36 -38.49
C ASP A 219 5.64 3.85 -39.70
N ILE A 220 5.10 4.77 -40.49
CA ILE A 220 4.45 4.43 -41.77
C ILE A 220 5.50 3.79 -42.68
N GLY A 221 5.18 2.63 -43.23
CA GLY A 221 6.08 1.80 -44.04
C GLY A 221 6.82 0.71 -43.25
N SER A 222 6.76 0.70 -41.93
CA SER A 222 7.34 -0.36 -41.10
C SER A 222 6.54 -1.66 -41.24
N VAL A 223 7.25 -2.78 -41.13
CA VAL A 223 6.65 -4.13 -41.07
C VAL A 223 6.52 -4.52 -39.61
N ALA A 224 5.36 -5.03 -39.25
CA ALA A 224 5.06 -5.49 -37.90
C ALA A 224 4.44 -6.88 -37.92
N GLU A 225 4.82 -7.73 -36.97
CA GLU A 225 4.11 -8.96 -36.65
C GLU A 225 2.81 -8.60 -35.94
N VAL A 226 1.68 -9.01 -36.51
CA VAL A 226 0.35 -8.69 -35.99
C VAL A 226 -0.47 -9.94 -35.77
N LYS A 227 -1.24 -9.97 -34.68
CA LYS A 227 -2.10 -11.09 -34.34
C LYS A 227 -3.54 -10.80 -34.73
N ILE A 228 -4.14 -11.66 -35.54
CA ILE A 228 -5.53 -11.52 -35.97
C ILE A 228 -6.47 -11.71 -34.77
N LEU A 229 -7.27 -10.69 -34.45
CA LEU A 229 -8.23 -10.73 -33.35
C LEU A 229 -9.63 -11.13 -33.76
N LYS A 230 -10.12 -10.57 -34.87
CA LYS A 230 -11.49 -10.78 -35.36
C LYS A 230 -11.64 -10.39 -36.82
N PHE A 231 -12.64 -10.95 -37.46
CA PHE A 231 -13.03 -10.60 -38.80
C PHE A 231 -14.25 -9.69 -38.85
N MET A 232 -14.29 -8.85 -39.86
CA MET A 232 -15.42 -7.99 -40.22
C MET A 232 -15.65 -8.11 -41.72
N PRO A 233 -16.87 -7.78 -42.22
CA PRO A 233 -17.15 -7.89 -43.65
C PRO A 233 -16.22 -7.08 -44.56
N PHE A 234 -15.57 -6.06 -44.01
CA PHE A 234 -14.66 -5.15 -44.73
C PHE A 234 -13.18 -5.41 -44.49
N GLY A 235 -12.83 -6.39 -43.65
CA GLY A 235 -11.42 -6.69 -43.33
C GLY A 235 -11.21 -7.40 -42.01
N ALA A 236 -9.96 -7.48 -41.55
CA ALA A 236 -9.55 -8.11 -40.32
C ALA A 236 -8.97 -7.08 -39.34
N PHE A 237 -9.32 -7.19 -38.05
CA PHE A 237 -8.65 -6.47 -36.99
C PHE A 237 -7.49 -7.30 -36.46
N ALA A 238 -6.31 -6.68 -36.38
CA ALA A 238 -5.11 -7.31 -35.92
C ALA A 238 -4.44 -6.45 -34.85
N GLU A 239 -3.99 -7.08 -33.75
CA GLU A 239 -3.23 -6.43 -32.70
C GLU A 239 -1.76 -6.30 -33.12
N ILE A 240 -1.24 -5.06 -33.07
CA ILE A 240 0.15 -4.74 -33.42
C ILE A 240 1.03 -4.77 -32.16
N VAL A 241 0.56 -4.10 -31.13
CA VAL A 241 1.12 -4.16 -29.75
C VAL A 241 -0.05 -4.27 -28.79
N PRO A 242 0.14 -4.83 -27.59
CA PRO A 242 -0.96 -4.93 -26.62
C PRO A 242 -1.69 -3.61 -26.43
N GLY A 243 -2.96 -3.56 -26.79
CA GLY A 243 -3.82 -2.36 -26.68
C GLY A 243 -3.84 -1.44 -27.92
N VAL A 244 -3.15 -1.78 -29.00
CA VAL A 244 -3.23 -1.07 -30.29
C VAL A 244 -3.61 -2.03 -31.40
N ASP A 245 -4.81 -1.86 -31.95
CA ASP A 245 -5.34 -2.66 -33.05
C ASP A 245 -5.23 -1.90 -34.36
N GLY A 246 -4.83 -2.59 -35.40
CA GLY A 246 -4.86 -2.13 -36.79
C GLY A 246 -5.96 -2.82 -37.58
N LEU A 247 -6.35 -2.20 -38.67
CA LEU A 247 -7.30 -2.75 -39.65
C LEU A 247 -6.55 -3.16 -40.94
N ILE A 248 -6.68 -4.42 -41.32
CA ILE A 248 -6.30 -4.90 -42.63
C ILE A 248 -7.59 -4.91 -43.48
N HIS A 249 -7.72 -3.97 -44.41
CA HIS A 249 -8.86 -3.96 -45.30
C HIS A 249 -8.85 -5.21 -46.20
N ILE A 250 -10.03 -5.71 -46.59
CA ILE A 250 -10.16 -6.93 -47.38
C ILE A 250 -9.31 -6.91 -48.68
N SER A 251 -9.17 -5.74 -49.30
CA SER A 251 -8.32 -5.54 -50.48
C SER A 251 -6.81 -5.53 -50.21
N GLN A 252 -6.43 -5.54 -48.96
CA GLN A 252 -5.03 -5.49 -48.51
C GLN A 252 -4.56 -6.80 -47.82
N ILE A 253 -5.40 -7.85 -47.88
CA ILE A 253 -5.09 -9.16 -47.29
C ILE A 253 -4.28 -10.02 -48.27
N ALA A 254 -4.68 -10.06 -49.54
CA ALA A 254 -4.05 -10.87 -50.55
C ALA A 254 -3.82 -10.08 -51.85
N ASP A 255 -3.01 -10.59 -52.76
CA ASP A 255 -2.71 -10.07 -54.08
C ASP A 255 -3.87 -10.29 -55.05
N HIS A 256 -4.78 -11.23 -54.73
CA HIS A 256 -5.93 -11.61 -55.50
C HIS A 256 -7.26 -11.25 -54.79
N ARG A 257 -8.37 -11.34 -55.52
CA ARG A 257 -9.69 -10.99 -54.96
C ARG A 257 -10.22 -12.11 -54.08
N ILE A 258 -10.40 -11.83 -52.79
CA ILE A 258 -11.01 -12.74 -51.81
C ILE A 258 -12.45 -12.31 -51.51
N ALA A 259 -13.32 -13.26 -51.18
CA ALA A 259 -14.70 -12.99 -50.85
C ALA A 259 -14.89 -12.62 -49.38
N LYS A 260 -14.09 -13.22 -48.50
CA LYS A 260 -14.08 -13.00 -47.05
C LYS A 260 -12.67 -13.04 -46.49
N PRO A 261 -12.38 -12.29 -45.43
CA PRO A 261 -11.07 -12.35 -44.76
C PRO A 261 -10.72 -13.75 -44.22
N GLU A 262 -11.74 -14.54 -43.85
CA GLU A 262 -11.58 -15.90 -43.32
C GLU A 262 -11.09 -16.91 -44.37
N ASP A 263 -11.09 -16.53 -45.67
CA ASP A 263 -10.59 -17.39 -46.73
C ASP A 263 -9.06 -17.50 -46.72
N GLU A 264 -8.34 -16.49 -46.19
CA GLU A 264 -6.89 -16.39 -46.17
C GLU A 264 -6.28 -16.31 -44.77
N LEU A 265 -7.08 -15.91 -43.76
CA LEU A 265 -6.60 -15.67 -42.40
C LEU A 265 -7.40 -16.44 -41.35
N GLU A 266 -6.77 -16.76 -40.22
CA GLU A 266 -7.42 -17.37 -39.08
C GLU A 266 -7.34 -16.48 -37.84
N VAL A 267 -8.38 -16.51 -36.98
CA VAL A 267 -8.37 -15.81 -35.70
C VAL A 267 -7.27 -16.37 -34.78
N GLY A 268 -6.42 -15.51 -34.27
CA GLY A 268 -5.27 -15.90 -33.44
C GLY A 268 -3.99 -16.15 -34.22
N GLN A 269 -4.04 -16.17 -35.56
CA GLN A 269 -2.86 -16.27 -36.43
C GLN A 269 -2.01 -15.02 -36.29
N VAL A 270 -0.68 -15.22 -36.31
CA VAL A 270 0.31 -14.13 -36.37
C VAL A 270 0.79 -14.02 -37.80
N VAL A 271 0.68 -12.84 -38.39
CA VAL A 271 1.10 -12.53 -39.75
C VAL A 271 1.93 -11.26 -39.78
N GLU A 272 2.80 -11.13 -40.76
CA GLU A 272 3.49 -9.88 -41.03
C GLU A 272 2.62 -8.96 -41.86
N ALA A 273 2.57 -7.68 -41.47
CA ALA A 273 1.83 -6.66 -42.20
C ALA A 273 2.60 -5.35 -42.21
N LYS A 274 2.57 -4.65 -43.33
CA LYS A 274 3.16 -3.33 -43.50
C LYS A 274 2.17 -2.26 -43.06
N ILE A 275 2.64 -1.29 -42.29
CA ILE A 275 1.85 -0.15 -41.83
C ILE A 275 1.76 0.85 -42.97
N ILE A 276 0.55 1.05 -43.48
CA ILE A 276 0.32 1.93 -44.63
C ILE A 276 -0.21 3.32 -44.23
N ASP A 277 -0.87 3.43 -43.08
CA ASP A 277 -1.38 4.71 -42.56
C ASP A 277 -1.51 4.67 -41.05
N ILE A 278 -1.22 5.81 -40.42
CA ILE A 278 -1.37 6.01 -38.96
C ILE A 278 -2.20 7.28 -38.73
N ASN A 279 -3.38 7.12 -38.13
CA ASN A 279 -4.25 8.23 -37.77
C ASN A 279 -4.18 8.49 -36.26
N ASP A 280 -3.46 9.53 -35.87
CA ASP A 280 -3.23 9.91 -34.47
C ASP A 280 -4.51 10.37 -33.76
N GLU A 281 -5.36 11.13 -34.45
CA GLU A 281 -6.59 11.67 -33.84
C GLU A 281 -7.59 10.57 -33.48
N LYS A 282 -7.73 9.58 -34.37
CA LYS A 282 -8.66 8.46 -34.20
C LYS A 282 -8.01 7.22 -33.57
N LYS A 283 -6.69 7.28 -33.32
CA LYS A 283 -5.87 6.15 -32.85
C LYS A 283 -6.12 4.88 -33.68
N LYS A 284 -6.05 5.01 -35.01
CA LYS A 284 -6.28 3.93 -35.97
C LYS A 284 -5.02 3.72 -36.81
N VAL A 285 -4.71 2.44 -37.03
CA VAL A 285 -3.62 2.01 -37.90
C VAL A 285 -4.19 1.20 -39.04
N SER A 286 -3.78 1.51 -40.25
CA SER A 286 -4.12 0.73 -41.44
C SER A 286 -2.95 -0.15 -41.82
N LEU A 287 -3.23 -1.42 -42.06
CA LEU A 287 -2.23 -2.46 -42.32
C LEU A 287 -2.48 -3.08 -43.72
N SER A 288 -1.40 -3.56 -44.31
CA SER A 288 -1.45 -4.27 -45.60
C SER A 288 -0.49 -5.48 -45.58
N ILE A 289 -1.03 -6.67 -45.85
CA ILE A 289 -0.25 -7.86 -46.15
C ILE A 289 0.16 -7.82 -47.62
N ARG A 290 -0.75 -7.39 -48.49
CA ARG A 290 -0.50 -7.29 -49.93
C ARG A 290 0.74 -6.45 -50.25
N ALA A 291 0.96 -5.32 -49.58
CA ALA A 291 2.12 -4.45 -49.80
C ALA A 291 3.47 -5.13 -49.48
N LEU A 292 3.48 -6.19 -48.66
CA LEU A 292 4.67 -7.02 -48.44
C LEU A 292 4.93 -7.98 -49.58
N LEU A 293 3.88 -8.58 -50.12
CA LEU A 293 3.98 -9.50 -51.25
C LEU A 293 4.45 -8.78 -52.53
N GLU A 294 4.04 -7.52 -52.74
CA GLU A 294 4.50 -6.67 -53.83
C GLU A 294 5.97 -6.24 -53.68
N ASP A 295 6.47 -6.02 -52.43
CA ASP A 295 7.88 -5.69 -52.18
C ASP A 295 8.83 -6.90 -52.31
N GLU A 296 8.33 -8.16 -52.27
CA GLU A 296 9.16 -9.38 -52.43
C GLU A 296 9.32 -9.80 -53.91
N GLU A 297 8.51 -9.23 -54.81
CA GLU A 297 8.58 -9.52 -56.26
C GLU A 297 9.48 -8.57 -57.06
N ASP A 298 9.98 -7.47 -56.45
CA ASP A 298 10.92 -6.52 -57.06
C ASP A 298 12.37 -6.76 -56.54
#